data_afab42644095cf4e3f8257a10a528104
#
_entry.id   afab42644095cf4e3f8257a10a528104
#
_cell.length_a   1.000
_cell.length_b   1.000
_cell.length_c   1.000
_cell.angle_alpha   90.00
_cell.angle_beta   90.00
_cell.angle_gamma   90.00
#
_symmetry.space_group_name_H-M   'P 1'
#
loop_
_entity.id
_entity.type
_entity.pdbx_description
1 polymer ?
#
loop_
_entity_poly.entity_id
_entity_poly.type
_entity_poly.pdbx_seq_one_letter_code
_entity_poly.pdbx_strand_id
1 'polypeptide(L)'
;MLYMFTPLGKNGMLAIIGLAAIIAAVPATGHTLYGNAFAQSIPPPPPPPPPPQPQQDLEHVIMVSGTASTKAVPDRAIVTFAVETRDTTAEAALDKNSEAMNSVLAALEEAGVQKNETSTAYFNIFPIYNYTQSGNVQSLQGYTVTNSLTVSSAKTGNVSSWIDAAVQAGANRVDNVQFVFSNEQLAKIQSDLIESAIDNARAKADTIAAKLGVEITGVQSIVSSDTGYIPGPFYAAQAQLGPSGTPIVVGGQEVSASVTVVYIIS
;
A
#
# COMPACT_ATOMS: atom_id res chain seq x y z
N MET A 1 21.39 10.96 40.92
CA MET A 1 22.01 9.92 40.11
C MET A 1 21.59 10.16 38.68
N LEU A 2 22.52 10.75 37.94
CA LEU A 2 22.29 11.38 36.65
C LEU A 2 22.55 10.34 35.54
N TYR A 3 21.58 10.04 34.66
CA TYR A 3 21.85 9.29 33.45
C TYR A 3 21.62 10.19 32.23
N MET A 4 22.73 10.52 31.61
CA MET A 4 22.87 11.29 30.41
C MET A 4 22.75 10.34 29.20
N PHE A 5 21.76 10.52 28.32
CA PHE A 5 21.66 9.81 27.03
C PHE A 5 22.33 10.63 25.94
N THR A 6 23.38 10.08 25.36
CA THR A 6 23.99 10.56 24.11
C THR A 6 23.46 9.78 22.91
N PRO A 7 23.22 10.40 21.75
CA PRO A 7 22.79 9.70 20.53
C PRO A 7 23.97 9.07 19.80
N LEU A 8 23.80 7.80 19.40
CA LEU A 8 24.79 7.05 18.63
C LEU A 8 24.57 7.27 17.13
N GLY A 9 25.64 7.70 16.47
CA GLY A 9 25.70 7.98 15.03
C GLY A 9 25.78 6.74 14.14
N LYS A 10 25.56 6.97 12.87
CA LYS A 10 25.58 6.04 11.74
C LYS A 10 26.98 5.46 11.49
N ASN A 11 26.99 4.25 10.86
CA ASN A 11 28.10 3.53 10.23
C ASN A 11 29.01 2.74 11.17
N GLY A 12 28.79 1.41 11.23
CA GLY A 12 29.66 0.42 11.84
C GLY A 12 29.82 -0.80 10.95
N MET A 13 30.84 -0.77 10.13
CA MET A 13 31.40 -1.89 9.38
C MET A 13 32.04 -2.88 10.36
N LEU A 14 31.58 -4.14 10.39
CA LEU A 14 32.10 -5.19 11.26
C LEU A 14 33.39 -5.72 10.67
N ALA A 15 34.55 -5.43 11.30
CA ALA A 15 35.83 -6.11 11.05
C ALA A 15 36.01 -7.18 12.11
N ILE A 16 36.17 -8.44 11.69
CA ILE A 16 36.52 -9.57 12.54
C ILE A 16 38.05 -9.58 12.68
N ILE A 17 38.54 -9.28 13.88
CA ILE A 17 39.94 -9.39 14.24
C ILE A 17 40.12 -10.75 14.92
N GLY A 18 40.89 -11.66 14.26
CA GLY A 18 41.33 -12.92 14.83
C GLY A 18 42.42 -12.72 15.91
N LEU A 19 42.18 -13.28 17.08
CA LEU A 19 43.11 -13.29 18.19
C LEU A 19 44.10 -14.45 18.00
N ALA A 20 45.36 -14.15 17.69
CA ALA A 20 46.46 -15.12 17.69
C ALA A 20 47.03 -15.24 19.11
N ALA A 21 46.92 -16.40 19.71
CA ALA A 21 47.58 -16.73 20.97
C ALA A 21 49.04 -17.18 20.72
N ILE A 22 49.97 -16.41 21.27
CA ILE A 22 51.39 -16.77 21.29
C ILE A 22 51.63 -17.63 22.54
N ILE A 23 51.97 -18.92 22.32
CA ILE A 23 52.48 -19.80 23.40
C ILE A 23 54.02 -19.87 23.26
N ALA A 24 54.70 -19.35 24.25
CA ALA A 24 56.15 -19.46 24.39
C ALA A 24 56.51 -20.87 24.88
N ALA A 25 57.35 -21.59 24.13
CA ALA A 25 57.91 -22.87 24.53
C ALA A 25 59.32 -22.71 25.07
N VAL A 26 59.55 -23.29 26.24
CA VAL A 26 60.87 -23.46 26.91
C VAL A 26 61.57 -24.68 26.33
N PRO A 27 62.91 -24.68 26.05
CA PRO A 27 63.60 -25.83 25.51
C PRO A 27 64.04 -26.82 26.61
N ALA A 28 63.69 -28.08 26.44
CA ALA A 28 64.27 -29.17 27.18
C ALA A 28 65.19 -29.98 26.23
N THR A 29 66.49 -30.00 26.53
CA THR A 29 67.51 -30.77 25.84
C THR A 29 67.40 -32.28 26.14
N GLY A 30 67.29 -33.10 25.12
CA GLY A 30 67.36 -34.54 25.22
C GLY A 30 67.72 -35.13 23.87
N HIS A 31 69.01 -35.51 23.74
CA HIS A 31 69.53 -36.21 22.55
C HIS A 31 69.06 -37.68 22.53
N THR A 32 68.34 -38.07 21.49
CA THR A 32 68.31 -39.47 21.04
C THR A 32 68.38 -39.54 19.50
N LEU A 33 69.39 -40.11 18.99
CA LEU A 33 69.60 -40.46 17.59
C LEU A 33 68.65 -41.58 17.18
N TYR A 34 67.69 -41.27 16.30
CA TYR A 34 66.98 -42.29 15.52
C TYR A 34 66.79 -41.80 14.07
N GLY A 35 67.11 -42.80 13.18
CA GLY A 35 67.32 -42.63 11.76
C GLY A 35 66.13 -41.97 11.00
N ASN A 36 66.51 -41.18 9.99
CA ASN A 36 65.63 -40.59 9.01
C ASN A 36 65.04 -41.67 8.08
N ALA A 37 63.85 -42.14 8.39
CA ALA A 37 63.01 -42.75 7.38
C ALA A 37 62.30 -41.62 6.63
N PHE A 38 62.75 -41.31 5.40
CA PHE A 38 62.04 -40.43 4.50
C PHE A 38 60.68 -41.12 4.11
N ALA A 39 59.64 -40.89 4.85
CA ALA A 39 58.29 -41.18 4.40
C ALA A 39 57.97 -40.22 3.24
N GLN A 40 58.06 -40.67 2.01
CA GLN A 40 57.51 -39.98 0.85
C GLN A 40 56.00 -39.87 1.06
N SER A 41 55.55 -38.68 1.41
CA SER A 41 54.14 -38.39 1.45
C SER A 41 53.56 -38.46 0.02
N ILE A 42 52.87 -39.52 -0.27
CA ILE A 42 52.09 -39.62 -1.51
C ILE A 42 51.09 -38.45 -1.51
N PRO A 43 51.11 -37.54 -2.51
CA PRO A 43 50.14 -36.45 -2.56
C PRO A 43 48.71 -37.05 -2.60
N PRO A 44 47.74 -36.45 -1.93
CA PRO A 44 46.38 -36.94 -1.98
C PRO A 44 45.88 -36.94 -3.43
N PRO A 45 45.02 -37.90 -3.82
CA PRO A 45 44.47 -37.95 -5.16
C PRO A 45 43.72 -36.65 -5.46
N PRO A 46 43.76 -36.16 -6.70
CA PRO A 46 42.98 -34.95 -7.07
C PRO A 46 41.51 -35.17 -6.76
N PRO A 47 40.78 -34.10 -6.32
CA PRO A 47 39.37 -34.21 -6.07
C PRO A 47 38.63 -34.67 -7.35
N PRO A 48 37.58 -35.47 -7.23
CA PRO A 48 36.79 -35.88 -8.38
C PRO A 48 36.28 -34.66 -9.12
N PRO A 49 36.19 -34.72 -10.46
CA PRO A 49 35.62 -33.60 -11.24
C PRO A 49 34.21 -33.28 -10.73
N PRO A 50 33.83 -31.99 -10.66
CA PRO A 50 32.49 -31.62 -10.27
C PRO A 50 31.49 -32.33 -11.18
N PRO A 51 30.31 -32.76 -10.63
CA PRO A 51 29.30 -33.38 -11.44
C PRO A 51 28.93 -32.42 -12.58
N PRO A 52 28.62 -32.94 -13.79
CA PRO A 52 28.17 -32.08 -14.88
C PRO A 52 26.98 -31.25 -14.42
N GLN A 53 27.15 -29.94 -14.44
CA GLN A 53 26.06 -29.03 -14.18
C GLN A 53 24.97 -29.32 -15.24
N PRO A 54 23.70 -29.44 -14.88
CA PRO A 54 22.66 -29.57 -15.86
C PRO A 54 22.83 -28.39 -16.84
N GLN A 55 23.14 -28.72 -18.10
CA GLN A 55 23.09 -27.73 -19.17
C GLN A 55 21.64 -27.23 -19.15
N GLN A 56 21.44 -25.98 -18.76
CA GLN A 56 20.19 -25.30 -19.01
C GLN A 56 20.06 -25.28 -20.53
N ASP A 57 19.18 -26.12 -21.06
CA ASP A 57 18.76 -26.00 -22.44
C ASP A 57 18.30 -24.55 -22.58
N LEU A 58 19.07 -23.76 -23.33
CA LEU A 58 18.70 -22.40 -23.66
C LEU A 58 17.46 -22.52 -24.57
N GLU A 59 16.31 -22.60 -23.92
CA GLU A 59 15.04 -22.59 -24.66
C GLU A 59 15.03 -21.31 -25.50
N HIS A 60 14.75 -21.48 -26.80
CA HIS A 60 14.59 -20.36 -27.69
C HIS A 60 13.26 -19.67 -27.35
N VAL A 61 13.33 -18.51 -26.69
CA VAL A 61 12.16 -17.80 -26.20
C VAL A 61 12.15 -16.34 -26.61
N ILE A 62 10.95 -15.80 -26.79
CA ILE A 62 10.70 -14.36 -26.86
C ILE A 62 9.95 -13.96 -25.59
N MET A 63 10.55 -13.06 -24.79
CA MET A 63 9.89 -12.45 -23.64
C MET A 63 9.42 -11.06 -24.01
N VAL A 64 8.15 -10.79 -23.83
CA VAL A 64 7.53 -9.49 -24.11
C VAL A 64 6.60 -9.08 -22.99
N SER A 65 6.48 -7.76 -22.78
CA SER A 65 5.47 -7.20 -21.90
C SER A 65 4.39 -6.50 -22.73
N GLY A 66 3.15 -6.86 -22.46
CA GLY A 66 1.97 -6.17 -22.95
C GLY A 66 1.39 -5.25 -21.89
N THR A 67 0.87 -4.11 -22.30
CA THR A 67 0.23 -3.13 -21.41
C THR A 67 -1.06 -2.65 -22.03
N ALA A 68 -2.05 -2.40 -21.19
CA ALA A 68 -3.29 -1.74 -21.58
C ALA A 68 -3.72 -0.76 -20.50
N SER A 69 -4.37 0.33 -20.86
CA SER A 69 -4.97 1.29 -19.94
C SER A 69 -6.30 1.81 -20.45
N THR A 70 -7.19 2.18 -19.53
CA THR A 70 -8.46 2.82 -19.86
C THR A 70 -8.80 3.89 -18.84
N LYS A 71 -9.60 4.89 -19.25
CA LYS A 71 -10.21 5.86 -18.35
C LYS A 71 -11.64 5.45 -18.07
N ALA A 72 -11.97 5.25 -16.81
CA ALA A 72 -13.30 4.91 -16.36
C ALA A 72 -13.77 5.90 -15.28
N VAL A 73 -15.09 6.10 -15.21
CA VAL A 73 -15.70 6.93 -14.15
C VAL A 73 -16.06 6.03 -12.98
N PRO A 74 -15.61 6.35 -11.76
CA PRO A 74 -15.99 5.61 -10.56
C PRO A 74 -17.50 5.58 -10.36
N ASP A 75 -18.02 4.43 -9.93
CA ASP A 75 -19.44 4.18 -9.72
C ASP A 75 -19.86 4.24 -8.24
N ARG A 76 -18.94 4.54 -7.33
CA ARG A 76 -19.22 4.62 -5.89
C ARG A 76 -18.59 5.87 -5.28
N ALA A 77 -19.37 6.55 -4.46
CA ALA A 77 -18.91 7.66 -3.61
C ALA A 77 -18.77 7.18 -2.16
N ILE A 78 -17.70 7.62 -1.50
CA ILE A 78 -17.47 7.45 -0.07
C ILE A 78 -17.29 8.84 0.53
N VAL A 79 -18.19 9.21 1.46
CA VAL A 79 -18.15 10.49 2.16
C VAL A 79 -18.16 10.23 3.66
N THR A 80 -17.25 10.87 4.38
CA THR A 80 -17.21 10.79 5.84
C THR A 80 -17.58 12.12 6.45
N PHE A 81 -18.69 12.12 7.17
CA PHE A 81 -19.19 13.23 7.96
C PHE A 81 -18.81 13.05 9.42
N ALA A 82 -18.60 14.13 10.15
CA ALA A 82 -18.42 14.05 11.58
C ALA A 82 -19.18 15.15 12.32
N VAL A 83 -19.59 14.80 13.52
CA VAL A 83 -20.13 15.70 14.53
C VAL A 83 -19.14 15.77 15.69
N GLU A 84 -18.60 16.94 15.95
CA GLU A 84 -17.78 17.21 17.11
C GLU A 84 -18.53 18.14 18.06
N THR A 85 -18.69 17.71 19.31
CA THR A 85 -19.34 18.49 20.37
C THR A 85 -18.46 18.65 21.57
N ARG A 86 -18.65 19.73 22.33
CA ARG A 86 -17.89 20.01 23.55
C ARG A 86 -18.84 20.43 24.67
N ASP A 87 -18.52 19.94 25.90
CA ASP A 87 -19.21 20.36 27.11
C ASP A 87 -18.30 20.20 28.32
N THR A 88 -18.74 20.75 29.48
CA THR A 88 -18.04 20.64 30.76
C THR A 88 -18.04 19.22 31.33
N THR A 89 -19.05 18.41 30.98
CA THR A 89 -19.15 16.99 31.36
C THR A 89 -19.17 16.09 30.13
N ALA A 90 -18.67 14.86 30.29
CA ALA A 90 -18.68 13.87 29.22
C ALA A 90 -20.12 13.50 28.80
N GLU A 91 -21.03 13.40 29.77
CA GLU A 91 -22.46 13.10 29.54
C GLU A 91 -23.12 14.17 28.66
N ALA A 92 -23.02 15.45 29.04
CA ALA A 92 -23.62 16.54 28.28
C ALA A 92 -23.01 16.69 26.87
N ALA A 93 -21.71 16.45 26.70
CA ALA A 93 -21.06 16.46 25.40
C ALA A 93 -21.56 15.29 24.53
N LEU A 94 -21.78 14.10 25.12
CA LEU A 94 -22.30 12.91 24.44
C LEU A 94 -23.77 13.10 24.03
N ASP A 95 -24.60 13.62 24.90
CA ASP A 95 -26.03 13.87 24.60
C ASP A 95 -26.19 14.82 23.41
N LYS A 96 -25.47 15.93 23.41
CA LYS A 96 -25.43 16.88 22.29
C LYS A 96 -24.95 16.22 20.99
N ASN A 97 -23.90 15.36 21.09
CA ASN A 97 -23.38 14.66 19.94
C ASN A 97 -24.39 13.69 19.36
N SER A 98 -25.05 12.93 20.24
CA SER A 98 -26.08 11.94 19.85
C SER A 98 -27.28 12.59 19.17
N GLU A 99 -27.77 13.71 19.71
CA GLU A 99 -28.87 14.49 19.12
C GLU A 99 -28.50 15.00 17.72
N ALA A 100 -27.34 15.63 17.59
CA ALA A 100 -26.87 16.15 16.31
C ALA A 100 -26.61 15.04 15.29
N MET A 101 -25.99 13.91 15.69
CA MET A 101 -25.75 12.79 14.78
C MET A 101 -27.05 12.12 14.33
N ASN A 102 -28.05 11.99 15.21
CA ASN A 102 -29.37 11.48 14.83
C ASN A 102 -30.06 12.41 13.81
N SER A 103 -29.92 13.72 13.97
CA SER A 103 -30.43 14.70 12.99
C SER A 103 -29.71 14.57 11.64
N VAL A 104 -28.39 14.38 11.65
CA VAL A 104 -27.59 14.15 10.43
C VAL A 104 -28.03 12.86 9.72
N LEU A 105 -28.22 11.76 10.47
CA LEU A 105 -28.70 10.50 9.90
C LEU A 105 -30.06 10.65 9.24
N ALA A 106 -31.01 11.31 9.91
CA ALA A 106 -32.35 11.56 9.37
C ALA A 106 -32.28 12.40 8.08
N ALA A 107 -31.49 13.48 8.06
CA ALA A 107 -31.34 14.33 6.88
C ALA A 107 -30.68 13.60 5.70
N LEU A 108 -29.73 12.70 5.97
CA LEU A 108 -29.12 11.87 4.93
C LEU A 108 -30.12 10.84 4.37
N GLU A 109 -30.97 10.24 5.22
CA GLU A 109 -32.06 9.35 4.77
C GLU A 109 -33.06 10.12 3.87
N GLU A 110 -33.44 11.32 4.24
CA GLU A 110 -34.33 12.21 3.43
C GLU A 110 -33.63 12.59 2.09
N ALA A 111 -32.31 12.80 2.10
CA ALA A 111 -31.51 13.04 0.90
C ALA A 111 -31.27 11.76 0.06
N GLY A 112 -31.89 10.63 0.44
CA GLY A 112 -31.91 9.39 -0.32
C GLY A 112 -30.79 8.42 -0.03
N VAL A 113 -30.02 8.60 1.05
CA VAL A 113 -29.05 7.61 1.54
C VAL A 113 -29.80 6.47 2.25
N GLN A 114 -29.47 5.23 1.93
CA GLN A 114 -30.09 4.07 2.57
C GLN A 114 -29.34 3.71 3.86
N LYS A 115 -30.03 3.09 4.82
CA LYS A 115 -29.43 2.68 6.11
C LYS A 115 -28.24 1.72 5.95
N ASN A 116 -28.29 0.84 4.98
CA ASN A 116 -27.21 -0.09 4.67
C ASN A 116 -26.00 0.56 3.93
N GLU A 117 -26.15 1.82 3.50
CA GLU A 117 -25.08 2.62 2.90
C GLU A 117 -24.31 3.43 3.95
N THR A 118 -24.73 3.39 5.22
CA THR A 118 -24.12 4.14 6.32
C THR A 118 -23.41 3.21 7.31
N SER A 119 -22.30 3.67 7.84
CA SER A 119 -21.56 2.99 8.92
C SER A 119 -20.83 3.99 9.80
N THR A 120 -20.71 3.69 11.10
CA THR A 120 -19.87 4.49 11.99
C THR A 120 -18.40 4.21 11.67
N ALA A 121 -17.66 5.26 11.32
CA ALA A 121 -16.25 5.17 11.01
C ALA A 121 -15.36 5.33 12.25
N TYR A 122 -15.75 6.24 13.15
CA TYR A 122 -14.96 6.57 14.34
C TYR A 122 -15.85 7.18 15.42
N PHE A 123 -15.59 6.79 16.66
CA PHE A 123 -16.23 7.38 17.83
C PHE A 123 -15.24 7.52 18.96
N ASN A 124 -15.16 8.73 19.56
CA ASN A 124 -14.28 8.95 20.70
C ASN A 124 -14.76 10.10 21.62
N ILE A 125 -14.36 10.01 22.89
CA ILE A 125 -14.56 11.03 23.92
C ILE A 125 -13.21 11.36 24.53
N PHE A 126 -12.80 12.64 24.48
CA PHE A 126 -11.53 13.11 25.03
C PHE A 126 -11.74 14.20 26.09
N PRO A 127 -11.06 14.15 27.24
CA PRO A 127 -11.00 15.28 28.14
C PRO A 127 -10.12 16.39 27.55
N ILE A 128 -10.57 17.63 27.72
CA ILE A 128 -9.83 18.84 27.35
C ILE A 128 -9.17 19.40 28.60
N TYR A 129 -7.86 19.57 28.57
CA TYR A 129 -7.08 20.16 29.66
C TYR A 129 -6.51 21.53 29.28
N ASN A 130 -6.53 22.47 30.21
CA ASN A 130 -5.80 23.73 30.06
C ASN A 130 -4.44 23.63 30.78
N TYR A 131 -3.38 24.05 30.10
CA TYR A 131 -2.02 24.10 30.63
C TYR A 131 -1.69 25.54 30.99
N THR A 132 -1.46 25.83 32.26
CA THR A 132 -0.94 27.16 32.67
C THR A 132 0.51 27.30 32.24
N GLN A 133 0.95 28.53 31.94
CA GLN A 133 2.32 28.85 31.50
C GLN A 133 3.41 28.41 32.49
N SER A 134 3.08 28.13 33.76
CA SER A 134 3.98 27.55 34.76
C SER A 134 4.19 26.04 34.66
N GLY A 135 3.58 25.36 33.65
CA GLY A 135 3.89 23.98 33.32
C GLY A 135 3.41 22.89 34.29
N ASN A 136 2.73 23.21 35.36
CA ASN A 136 2.50 22.24 36.44
C ASN A 136 1.04 22.06 36.92
N VAL A 137 0.07 22.76 36.35
CA VAL A 137 -1.34 22.54 36.72
C VAL A 137 -2.16 22.34 35.47
N GLN A 138 -2.59 21.09 35.24
CA GLN A 138 -3.64 20.75 34.30
C GLN A 138 -5.00 20.95 34.97
N SER A 139 -5.79 21.88 34.48
CA SER A 139 -7.19 21.97 34.90
C SER A 139 -8.08 21.39 33.80
N LEU A 140 -8.97 20.48 34.17
CA LEU A 140 -9.96 19.92 33.25
C LEU A 140 -10.92 21.05 32.83
N GLN A 141 -11.00 21.31 31.53
CA GLN A 141 -11.87 22.33 30.93
C GLN A 141 -13.23 21.74 30.50
N GLY A 142 -13.23 20.46 30.15
CA GLY A 142 -14.41 19.76 29.65
C GLY A 142 -14.06 18.53 28.81
N TYR A 143 -14.96 18.14 27.98
CA TYR A 143 -14.84 16.96 27.11
C TYR A 143 -15.22 17.31 25.69
N THR A 144 -14.52 16.69 24.74
CA THR A 144 -14.87 16.67 23.31
C THR A 144 -15.36 15.27 22.95
N VAL A 145 -16.51 15.20 22.28
CA VAL A 145 -17.01 13.97 21.68
C VAL A 145 -16.93 14.13 20.16
N THR A 146 -16.32 13.17 19.50
CA THR A 146 -16.28 13.09 18.03
C THR A 146 -16.95 11.80 17.58
N ASN A 147 -17.93 11.92 16.71
CA ASN A 147 -18.64 10.81 16.08
C ASN A 147 -18.59 11.00 14.58
N SER A 148 -18.05 10.01 13.85
CA SER A 148 -17.90 10.06 12.40
C SER A 148 -18.70 8.96 11.74
N LEU A 149 -19.45 9.34 10.70
CA LEU A 149 -20.30 8.49 9.89
C LEU A 149 -19.78 8.45 8.46
N THR A 150 -19.57 7.26 7.91
CA THR A 150 -19.25 7.08 6.50
C THR A 150 -20.49 6.66 5.72
N VAL A 151 -20.74 7.37 4.63
CA VAL A 151 -21.72 7.02 3.59
C VAL A 151 -20.97 6.40 2.42
N SER A 152 -21.38 5.21 1.98
CA SER A 152 -20.85 4.53 0.79
C SER A 152 -21.97 4.15 -0.14
N SER A 153 -22.15 4.86 -1.25
CA SER A 153 -23.29 4.72 -2.15
C SER A 153 -22.90 4.78 -3.62
N ALA A 154 -23.70 4.10 -4.46
CA ALA A 154 -23.57 4.17 -5.91
C ALA A 154 -24.14 5.47 -6.51
N LYS A 155 -24.82 6.30 -5.72
CA LYS A 155 -25.43 7.56 -6.18
C LYS A 155 -24.41 8.70 -6.19
N THR A 156 -23.35 8.57 -6.99
CA THR A 156 -22.22 9.51 -7.02
C THR A 156 -22.61 10.96 -7.30
N GLY A 157 -23.68 11.18 -8.06
CA GLY A 157 -24.19 12.52 -8.38
C GLY A 157 -24.86 13.27 -7.21
N ASN A 158 -25.17 12.55 -6.11
CA ASN A 158 -25.90 13.14 -4.97
C ASN A 158 -24.98 13.63 -3.84
N VAL A 159 -23.66 13.50 -3.99
CA VAL A 159 -22.69 13.83 -2.93
C VAL A 159 -22.81 15.26 -2.45
N SER A 160 -23.00 16.22 -3.35
CA SER A 160 -23.18 17.63 -2.97
C SER A 160 -24.43 17.83 -2.09
N SER A 161 -25.56 17.22 -2.46
CA SER A 161 -26.80 17.33 -1.68
C SER A 161 -26.68 16.64 -0.31
N TRP A 162 -25.93 15.56 -0.20
CA TRP A 162 -25.67 14.92 1.09
C TRP A 162 -24.82 15.79 2.02
N ILE A 163 -23.79 16.45 1.46
CA ILE A 163 -22.96 17.37 2.22
C ILE A 163 -23.80 18.54 2.74
N ASP A 164 -24.58 19.15 1.87
CA ASP A 164 -25.43 20.29 2.24
C ASP A 164 -26.48 19.88 3.30
N ALA A 165 -27.12 18.73 3.13
CA ALA A 165 -28.11 18.21 4.09
C ALA A 165 -27.47 17.87 5.45
N ALA A 166 -26.33 17.19 5.45
CA ALA A 166 -25.63 16.81 6.67
C ALA A 166 -25.14 18.03 7.46
N VAL A 167 -24.58 19.04 6.77
CA VAL A 167 -24.10 20.28 7.41
C VAL A 167 -25.27 21.08 7.99
N GLN A 168 -26.39 21.19 7.28
CA GLN A 168 -27.59 21.86 7.78
C GLN A 168 -28.17 21.14 9.01
N ALA A 169 -28.05 19.82 9.07
CA ALA A 169 -28.54 19.01 10.18
C ALA A 169 -27.59 18.94 11.40
N GLY A 170 -26.39 19.55 11.31
CA GLY A 170 -25.48 19.64 12.45
C GLY A 170 -24.11 18.94 12.28
N ALA A 171 -23.85 18.33 11.13
CA ALA A 171 -22.48 17.91 10.82
C ALA A 171 -21.57 19.15 10.71
N ASN A 172 -20.51 19.18 11.50
CA ASN A 172 -19.58 20.31 11.53
C ASN A 172 -18.21 19.98 10.95
N ARG A 173 -18.04 18.74 10.44
CA ARG A 173 -16.85 18.28 9.71
C ARG A 173 -17.25 17.38 8.55
N VAL A 174 -16.54 17.52 7.44
CA VAL A 174 -16.53 16.58 6.32
C VAL A 174 -15.07 16.18 6.14
N ASP A 175 -14.74 14.98 6.59
CA ASP A 175 -13.33 14.55 6.69
C ASP A 175 -12.80 13.99 5.37
N ASN A 176 -13.67 13.38 4.57
CA ASN A 176 -13.26 12.74 3.33
C ASN A 176 -14.40 12.71 2.30
N VAL A 177 -14.03 12.94 1.04
CA VAL A 177 -14.89 12.69 -0.13
C VAL A 177 -14.04 11.95 -1.16
N GLN A 178 -14.40 10.71 -1.45
CA GLN A 178 -13.71 9.88 -2.43
C GLN A 178 -14.70 9.28 -3.41
N PHE A 179 -14.26 9.12 -4.67
CA PHE A 179 -14.96 8.33 -5.65
C PHE A 179 -14.08 7.14 -6.00
N VAL A 180 -14.63 5.95 -5.90
CA VAL A 180 -13.93 4.69 -6.09
C VAL A 180 -14.73 3.79 -7.03
N PHE A 181 -14.08 2.83 -7.62
CA PHE A 181 -14.78 1.77 -8.34
C PHE A 181 -15.35 0.77 -7.33
N SER A 182 -16.57 0.29 -7.57
CA SER A 182 -17.05 -0.91 -6.89
C SER A 182 -16.17 -2.11 -7.25
N ASN A 183 -16.14 -3.13 -6.37
CA ASN A 183 -15.39 -4.35 -6.64
C ASN A 183 -15.83 -5.00 -7.97
N GLU A 184 -17.11 -4.93 -8.29
CA GLU A 184 -17.68 -5.48 -9.52
C GLU A 184 -17.17 -4.72 -10.76
N GLN A 185 -17.25 -3.38 -10.75
CA GLN A 185 -16.76 -2.56 -11.85
C GLN A 185 -15.25 -2.70 -12.01
N LEU A 186 -14.49 -2.70 -10.91
CA LEU A 186 -13.04 -2.86 -10.95
C LEU A 186 -12.64 -4.21 -11.53
N ALA A 187 -13.27 -5.30 -11.09
CA ALA A 187 -13.00 -6.64 -11.62
C ALA A 187 -13.26 -6.73 -13.11
N LYS A 188 -14.37 -6.12 -13.59
CA LYS A 188 -14.66 -6.07 -15.02
C LYS A 188 -13.60 -5.30 -15.79
N ILE A 189 -13.24 -4.10 -15.34
CA ILE A 189 -12.20 -3.28 -15.98
C ILE A 189 -10.86 -4.04 -16.03
N GLN A 190 -10.49 -4.70 -14.94
CA GLN A 190 -9.25 -5.49 -14.86
C GLN A 190 -9.26 -6.65 -15.85
N SER A 191 -10.37 -7.37 -15.97
CA SER A 191 -10.52 -8.45 -16.97
C SER A 191 -10.32 -7.94 -18.39
N ASP A 192 -11.03 -6.88 -18.77
CA ASP A 192 -10.95 -6.27 -20.09
C ASP A 192 -9.53 -5.76 -20.42
N LEU A 193 -8.84 -5.22 -19.39
CA LEU A 193 -7.47 -4.74 -19.54
C LEU A 193 -6.45 -5.87 -19.65
N ILE A 194 -6.63 -6.98 -18.93
CA ILE A 194 -5.75 -8.15 -19.04
C ILE A 194 -5.86 -8.74 -20.45
N GLU A 195 -7.07 -8.90 -20.99
CA GLU A 195 -7.27 -9.35 -22.36
C GLU A 195 -6.54 -8.44 -23.36
N SER A 196 -6.75 -7.14 -23.26
CA SER A 196 -6.07 -6.15 -24.12
C SER A 196 -4.55 -6.16 -23.98
N ALA A 197 -4.03 -6.39 -22.76
CA ALA A 197 -2.60 -6.47 -22.50
C ALA A 197 -1.99 -7.76 -23.10
N ILE A 198 -2.73 -8.88 -23.06
CA ILE A 198 -2.31 -10.15 -23.71
C ILE A 198 -2.25 -9.95 -25.23
N ASP A 199 -3.26 -9.34 -25.82
CA ASP A 199 -3.29 -9.04 -27.27
C ASP A 199 -2.11 -8.14 -27.66
N ASN A 200 -1.80 -7.14 -26.86
CA ASN A 200 -0.64 -6.25 -27.07
C ASN A 200 0.69 -7.01 -26.96
N ALA A 201 0.84 -7.91 -25.97
CA ALA A 201 2.01 -8.77 -25.84
C ALA A 201 2.15 -9.69 -27.06
N ARG A 202 1.05 -10.32 -27.50
CA ARG A 202 1.02 -11.20 -28.67
C ARG A 202 1.44 -10.49 -29.95
N ALA A 203 0.88 -9.30 -30.21
CA ALA A 203 1.24 -8.51 -31.39
C ALA A 203 2.72 -8.13 -31.42
N LYS A 204 3.31 -7.81 -30.27
CA LYS A 204 4.74 -7.55 -30.12
C LYS A 204 5.58 -8.81 -30.42
N ALA A 205 5.17 -9.95 -29.87
CA ALA A 205 5.88 -11.22 -30.08
C ALA A 205 5.83 -11.64 -31.56
N ASP A 206 4.66 -11.54 -32.23
CA ASP A 206 4.49 -11.83 -33.63
C ASP A 206 5.36 -10.92 -34.53
N THR A 207 5.45 -9.64 -34.17
CA THR A 207 6.30 -8.68 -34.87
C THR A 207 7.79 -9.06 -34.77
N ILE A 208 8.24 -9.47 -33.58
CA ILE A 208 9.62 -9.91 -33.32
C ILE A 208 9.89 -11.20 -34.08
N ALA A 209 9.03 -12.21 -33.95
CA ALA A 209 9.15 -13.50 -34.62
C ALA A 209 9.25 -13.36 -36.16
N ALA A 210 8.38 -12.54 -36.74
CA ALA A 210 8.40 -12.27 -38.19
C ALA A 210 9.70 -11.61 -38.65
N LYS A 211 10.28 -10.71 -37.85
CA LYS A 211 11.55 -10.04 -38.20
C LYS A 211 12.77 -10.95 -38.04
N LEU A 212 12.72 -11.93 -37.13
CA LEU A 212 13.79 -12.89 -36.89
C LEU A 212 13.64 -14.12 -37.80
N GLY A 213 12.49 -14.32 -38.48
CA GLY A 213 12.22 -15.49 -39.29
C GLY A 213 12.00 -16.77 -38.50
N VAL A 214 11.45 -16.64 -37.28
CA VAL A 214 11.14 -17.75 -36.36
C VAL A 214 9.62 -17.85 -36.18
N GLU A 215 9.13 -19.04 -35.77
CA GLU A 215 7.72 -19.27 -35.50
C GLU A 215 7.48 -19.39 -33.98
N ILE A 216 6.37 -18.79 -33.50
CA ILE A 216 5.91 -18.98 -32.13
C ILE A 216 5.17 -20.30 -32.05
N THR A 217 5.74 -21.26 -31.30
CA THR A 217 5.19 -22.62 -31.15
C THR A 217 4.38 -22.84 -29.90
N GLY A 218 4.54 -21.95 -28.88
CA GLY A 218 3.81 -22.09 -27.64
C GLY A 218 4.04 -20.93 -26.67
N VAL A 219 3.45 -21.06 -25.49
CA VAL A 219 3.65 -20.16 -24.36
C VAL A 219 4.32 -20.96 -23.23
N GLN A 220 5.45 -20.48 -22.74
CA GLN A 220 6.16 -21.08 -21.62
C GLN A 220 5.60 -20.59 -20.29
N SER A 221 5.42 -19.29 -20.14
CA SER A 221 4.88 -18.69 -18.91
C SER A 221 4.17 -17.37 -19.17
N ILE A 222 3.22 -17.07 -18.30
CA ILE A 222 2.52 -15.79 -18.25
C ILE A 222 2.56 -15.30 -16.81
N VAL A 223 2.94 -14.05 -16.63
CA VAL A 223 2.87 -13.35 -15.34
C VAL A 223 2.03 -12.09 -15.56
N SER A 224 0.89 -12.02 -14.89
CA SER A 224 0.12 -10.78 -14.81
C SER A 224 0.57 -9.99 -13.58
N SER A 225 0.82 -8.71 -13.78
CA SER A 225 1.00 -7.77 -12.67
C SER A 225 -0.30 -6.99 -12.55
N ASP A 226 -1.06 -7.28 -11.52
CA ASP A 226 -2.18 -6.44 -11.16
C ASP A 226 -1.60 -5.09 -10.73
N THR A 227 -1.59 -4.15 -11.65
CA THR A 227 -1.29 -2.77 -11.31
C THR A 227 -2.46 -2.26 -10.50
N GLY A 228 -2.23 -2.18 -9.19
CA GLY A 228 -3.23 -1.73 -8.26
C GLY A 228 -3.79 -0.37 -8.69
N TYR A 229 -5.10 -0.28 -8.74
CA TYR A 229 -5.79 0.98 -8.75
C TYR A 229 -5.37 1.79 -7.52
N ILE A 230 -4.72 2.93 -7.74
CA ILE A 230 -4.44 3.92 -6.68
C ILE A 230 -5.52 4.99 -6.83
N PRO A 231 -6.43 5.15 -5.85
CA PRO A 231 -7.37 6.26 -5.86
C PRO A 231 -6.57 7.57 -5.93
N GLY A 232 -6.62 8.24 -7.07
CA GLY A 232 -5.93 9.51 -7.26
C GLY A 232 -6.59 10.64 -6.48
N PRO A 233 -5.85 11.68 -6.07
CA PRO A 233 -6.45 12.87 -5.51
C PRO A 233 -7.35 13.53 -6.56
N PHE A 234 -8.48 14.09 -6.10
CA PHE A 234 -9.39 14.86 -6.95
C PHE A 234 -8.65 16.04 -7.59
N TYR A 235 -8.47 16.01 -8.89
CA TYR A 235 -8.30 17.24 -9.64
C TYR A 235 -9.70 17.69 -10.05
N ALA A 236 -10.27 18.60 -9.28
CA ALA A 236 -11.49 19.28 -9.69
C ALA A 236 -11.20 19.96 -11.03
N ALA A 237 -11.72 19.40 -12.12
CA ALA A 237 -11.86 20.15 -13.34
C ALA A 237 -12.70 21.38 -12.99
N GLN A 238 -12.27 22.59 -13.38
CA GLN A 238 -12.96 23.83 -13.11
C GLN A 238 -14.44 23.69 -13.50
N ALA A 239 -15.27 23.37 -12.50
CA ALA A 239 -16.70 23.37 -12.68
C ALA A 239 -17.13 24.83 -12.84
N GLN A 240 -17.78 25.14 -13.94
CA GLN A 240 -18.52 26.41 -14.07
C GLN A 240 -19.51 26.46 -12.91
N LEU A 241 -19.32 27.44 -12.03
CA LEU A 241 -20.15 27.69 -10.86
C LEU A 241 -21.62 27.91 -11.30
N GLY A 242 -22.44 26.90 -11.10
CA GLY A 242 -23.89 27.04 -11.07
C GLY A 242 -24.31 27.65 -9.72
N PRO A 243 -25.47 28.31 -9.64
CA PRO A 243 -25.81 29.20 -8.54
C PRO A 243 -26.42 28.48 -7.32
N SER A 244 -25.82 27.50 -6.71
CA SER A 244 -26.08 27.05 -5.32
C SER A 244 -25.72 25.57 -5.11
N GLY A 245 -24.83 25.31 -4.16
CA GLY A 245 -24.41 23.98 -3.69
C GLY A 245 -22.90 23.83 -3.68
N THR A 246 -22.39 22.93 -2.87
CA THR A 246 -20.96 22.58 -2.84
C THR A 246 -20.56 21.90 -4.15
N PRO A 247 -19.71 22.50 -5.02
CA PRO A 247 -19.38 21.92 -6.32
C PRO A 247 -18.45 20.70 -6.16
N ILE A 248 -19.02 19.51 -6.34
CA ILE A 248 -18.28 18.24 -6.33
C ILE A 248 -18.47 17.56 -7.68
N VAL A 249 -17.37 17.27 -8.37
CA VAL A 249 -17.37 16.65 -9.70
C VAL A 249 -16.63 15.34 -9.68
N VAL A 250 -17.27 14.30 -10.22
CA VAL A 250 -16.64 12.98 -10.43
C VAL A 250 -15.76 13.04 -11.68
N GLY A 251 -14.45 12.85 -11.53
CA GLY A 251 -13.51 12.76 -12.66
C GLY A 251 -13.30 11.31 -13.11
N GLY A 252 -12.94 11.11 -14.39
CA GLY A 252 -12.47 9.80 -14.87
C GLY A 252 -11.09 9.49 -14.27
N GLN A 253 -10.89 8.24 -13.89
CA GLN A 253 -9.64 7.73 -13.34
C GLN A 253 -9.03 6.73 -14.30
N GLU A 254 -7.70 6.70 -14.40
CA GLU A 254 -6.99 5.76 -15.25
C GLU A 254 -6.71 4.46 -14.49
N VAL A 255 -7.07 3.36 -15.13
CA VAL A 255 -6.75 2.00 -14.66
C VAL A 255 -5.88 1.35 -15.72
N SER A 256 -4.84 0.65 -15.32
CA SER A 256 -3.91 -0.03 -16.24
C SER A 256 -3.63 -1.45 -15.77
N ALA A 257 -3.30 -2.32 -16.73
CA ALA A 257 -2.81 -3.68 -16.48
C ALA A 257 -1.56 -3.95 -17.31
N SER A 258 -0.71 -4.83 -16.82
CA SER A 258 0.49 -5.29 -17.52
C SER A 258 0.61 -6.81 -17.41
N VAL A 259 0.98 -7.45 -18.51
CA VAL A 259 1.29 -8.87 -18.54
C VAL A 259 2.66 -9.08 -19.17
N THR A 260 3.45 -10.00 -18.61
CA THR A 260 4.69 -10.46 -19.24
C THR A 260 4.48 -11.89 -19.71
N VAL A 261 4.71 -12.14 -20.99
CA VAL A 261 4.54 -13.44 -21.62
C VAL A 261 5.88 -13.91 -22.18
N VAL A 262 6.21 -15.17 -21.91
CA VAL A 262 7.36 -15.86 -22.50
C VAL A 262 6.83 -16.86 -23.52
N TYR A 263 7.14 -16.61 -24.79
CA TYR A 263 6.77 -17.46 -25.92
C TYR A 263 7.92 -18.37 -26.32
N ILE A 264 7.61 -19.62 -26.62
CA ILE A 264 8.57 -20.61 -27.18
C ILE A 264 8.62 -20.39 -28.68
N ILE A 265 9.82 -20.40 -29.26
CA ILE A 265 10.05 -20.23 -30.68
C ILE A 265 10.85 -21.39 -31.28
N SER A 266 10.70 -21.65 -32.57
CA SER A 266 11.47 -22.65 -33.34
C SER A 266 12.14 -22.02 -34.55
#